data_4f898fb510be657479bb7b75671fee2f
#
_entry.id   4f898fb510be657479bb7b75671fee2f
#
_cell.length_a   1.000
_cell.length_b   1.000
_cell.length_c   1.000
_cell.angle_alpha   90.00
_cell.angle_beta   90.00
_cell.angle_gamma   90.00
#
_symmetry.space_group_name_H-M   'P 1'
#
loop_
_entity.id
_entity.type
_entity.pdbx_description
1 polymer ?
#
loop_
_entity_poly.entity_id
_entity_poly.type
_entity_poly.pdbx_seq_one_letter_code
_entity_poly.pdbx_strand_id
1 'polypeptide(L)'
;RRQRQMCIRDSIRTGLSDEGEQVHVYTHLSHVYGQGSSIYTTYLFRLGDSYEKGMDRWIKLKQAGAEQIVAIGGTISHQHGVGQDHKRYLKSEKGELGIAAINNLCELFDPKGQMNPGKLLPSDEN
;
A
#
# COMPACT_ATOMS: atom_id res chain seq x y z
N ARG A 1 8.53 -4.61 -17.40
CA ARG A 1 8.32 -3.38 -16.60
C ARG A 1 7.02 -2.66 -16.97
N ARG A 2 6.76 -2.39 -18.26
CA ARG A 2 5.48 -1.78 -18.73
C ARG A 2 4.26 -2.59 -18.29
N GLN A 3 4.32 -3.90 -18.37
CA GLN A 3 3.22 -4.79 -18.01
C GLN A 3 2.85 -4.69 -16.52
N ARG A 4 3.84 -4.62 -15.61
CA ARG A 4 3.59 -4.44 -14.17
C ARG A 4 2.90 -3.11 -13.85
N GLN A 5 3.35 -2.02 -14.49
CA GLN A 5 2.72 -0.71 -14.37
C GLN A 5 1.27 -0.71 -14.86
N MET A 6 0.99 -1.40 -15.96
CA MET A 6 -0.37 -1.54 -16.51
C MET A 6 -1.29 -2.28 -15.54
N CYS A 7 -0.83 -3.39 -14.94
CA CYS A 7 -1.63 -4.15 -13.98
C CYS A 7 -2.04 -3.31 -12.76
N ILE A 8 -1.11 -2.56 -12.16
CA ILE A 8 -1.42 -1.68 -11.02
C ILE A 8 -2.44 -0.62 -11.43
N ARG A 9 -2.22 0.04 -12.55
CA ARG A 9 -3.13 1.07 -13.07
C ARG A 9 -4.53 0.53 -13.34
N ASP A 10 -4.62 -0.63 -13.98
CA ASP A 10 -5.89 -1.22 -14.36
C ASP A 10 -6.66 -1.73 -13.12
N SER A 11 -5.97 -2.29 -12.13
CA SER A 11 -6.56 -2.70 -10.86
C SER A 11 -7.19 -1.52 -10.11
N ILE A 12 -6.49 -0.38 -10.03
CA ILE A 12 -7.04 0.84 -9.43
C ILE A 12 -8.19 1.38 -10.27
N ARG A 13 -8.06 1.39 -11.59
CA ARG A 13 -9.05 1.95 -12.51
C ARG A 13 -10.39 1.23 -12.45
N THR A 14 -10.37 -0.07 -12.18
CA THR A 14 -11.57 -0.91 -12.07
C THR A 14 -12.06 -1.08 -10.64
N GLY A 15 -11.35 -0.56 -9.65
CA GLY A 15 -11.63 -0.79 -8.24
C GLY A 15 -12.98 -0.27 -7.72
N LEU A 16 -13.67 0.58 -8.49
CA LEU A 16 -15.03 1.07 -8.20
C LEU A 16 -16.03 0.73 -9.31
N SER A 17 -15.73 -0.22 -10.18
CA SER A 17 -16.60 -0.60 -11.29
C SER A 17 -17.93 -1.22 -10.83
N ASP A 18 -17.95 -1.87 -9.67
CA ASP A 18 -19.14 -2.40 -9.00
C ASP A 18 -20.11 -1.29 -8.57
N GLU A 19 -19.62 -0.09 -8.35
CA GLU A 19 -20.43 1.10 -8.03
C GLU A 19 -20.79 1.93 -9.27
N GLY A 20 -20.37 1.53 -10.48
CA GLY A 20 -20.52 2.31 -11.70
C GLY A 20 -19.70 3.61 -11.71
N GLU A 21 -18.73 3.75 -10.79
CA GLU A 21 -17.90 4.94 -10.67
C GLU A 21 -16.61 4.82 -11.51
N GLN A 22 -16.24 5.92 -12.16
CA GLN A 22 -15.01 5.99 -12.94
C GLN A 22 -13.86 6.53 -12.10
N VAL A 23 -12.72 5.84 -12.17
CA VAL A 23 -11.47 6.27 -11.54
C VAL A 23 -10.49 6.72 -12.62
N HIS A 24 -10.06 7.97 -12.53
CA HIS A 24 -9.00 8.49 -13.39
C HIS A 24 -7.64 8.18 -12.77
N VAL A 25 -6.78 7.49 -13.50
CA VAL A 25 -5.48 7.04 -12.99
C VAL A 25 -4.35 7.59 -13.87
N TYR A 26 -3.45 8.30 -13.25
CA TYR A 26 -2.26 8.90 -13.85
C TYR A 26 -1.02 8.26 -13.23
N THR A 27 -0.09 7.83 -14.07
CA THR A 27 1.11 7.13 -13.59
C THR A 27 2.35 7.64 -14.32
N HIS A 28 3.39 7.96 -13.55
CA HIS A 28 4.69 8.32 -14.09
C HIS A 28 5.83 7.64 -13.33
N LEU A 29 7.01 7.62 -13.91
CA LEU A 29 8.23 7.17 -13.25
C LEU A 29 8.75 8.31 -12.38
N SER A 30 8.86 8.08 -11.08
CA SER A 30 9.32 9.09 -10.12
C SER A 30 10.84 9.06 -9.96
N HIS A 31 11.40 7.87 -9.73
CA HIS A 31 12.83 7.68 -9.52
C HIS A 31 13.35 6.52 -10.37
N VAL A 32 14.59 6.62 -10.80
CA VAL A 32 15.26 5.60 -11.60
C VAL A 32 16.51 5.12 -10.86
N TYR A 33 16.59 3.82 -10.66
CA TYR A 33 17.71 3.14 -9.99
C TYR A 33 18.34 2.13 -10.94
N GLY A 34 19.55 1.69 -10.69
CA GLY A 34 20.22 0.66 -11.49
C GLY A 34 19.43 -0.63 -11.62
N GLN A 35 18.69 -1.01 -10.59
CA GLN A 35 17.89 -2.24 -10.56
C GLN A 35 16.40 -2.04 -10.85
N GLY A 36 15.91 -0.80 -10.89
CA GLY A 36 14.48 -0.56 -11.07
C GLY A 36 14.11 0.91 -11.17
N SER A 37 12.81 1.16 -11.05
CA SER A 37 12.25 2.51 -11.01
C SER A 37 11.06 2.53 -10.08
N SER A 38 10.89 3.60 -9.33
CA SER A 38 9.65 3.82 -8.61
C SER A 38 8.57 4.35 -9.55
N ILE A 39 7.35 3.90 -9.33
CA ILE A 39 6.16 4.30 -10.06
C ILE A 39 5.33 5.16 -9.12
N TYR A 40 5.03 6.38 -9.53
CA TYR A 40 4.12 7.25 -8.80
C TYR A 40 2.76 7.23 -9.48
N THR A 41 1.74 6.82 -8.75
CA THR A 41 0.38 6.69 -9.26
C THR A 41 -0.56 7.60 -8.48
N THR A 42 -1.18 8.54 -9.19
CA THR A 42 -2.23 9.41 -8.67
C THR A 42 -3.56 8.95 -9.24
N TYR A 43 -4.59 8.89 -8.41
CA TYR A 43 -5.92 8.55 -8.85
C TYR A 43 -6.96 9.52 -8.28
N LEU A 44 -7.94 9.84 -9.11
CA LEU A 44 -9.03 10.75 -8.79
C LEU A 44 -10.37 10.02 -8.95
N PHE A 45 -11.24 10.18 -7.99
CA PHE A 45 -12.58 9.59 -7.96
C PHE A 45 -13.55 10.54 -7.24
N ARG A 46 -14.84 10.35 -7.46
CA ARG A 46 -15.86 11.12 -6.75
C ARG A 46 -16.05 10.58 -5.33
N LEU A 47 -16.12 11.46 -4.35
CA LEU A 47 -16.32 11.07 -2.95
C LEU A 47 -17.65 10.33 -2.73
N GLY A 48 -18.69 10.65 -3.51
CA GLY A 48 -20.04 10.16 -3.28
C GLY A 48 -20.83 11.12 -2.41
N ASP A 49 -21.90 10.62 -1.79
CA ASP A 49 -22.90 11.45 -1.10
C ASP A 49 -22.54 11.72 0.38
N SER A 50 -21.53 11.04 0.91
CA SER A 50 -21.08 11.22 2.29
C SER A 50 -19.56 11.04 2.43
N TYR A 51 -19.03 11.50 3.55
CA TYR A 51 -17.62 11.30 3.91
C TYR A 51 -17.28 9.82 4.05
N GLU A 52 -18.17 9.05 4.70
CA GLU A 52 -18.00 7.62 4.93
C GLU A 52 -17.86 6.87 3.59
N LYS A 53 -18.74 7.18 2.64
CA LYS A 53 -18.67 6.60 1.29
C LYS A 53 -17.37 6.97 0.57
N GLY A 54 -16.90 8.19 0.74
CA GLY A 54 -15.62 8.63 0.21
C GLY A 54 -14.44 7.85 0.81
N MET A 55 -14.47 7.59 2.11
CA MET A 55 -13.47 6.79 2.82
C MET A 55 -13.49 5.32 2.37
N ASP A 56 -14.67 4.71 2.24
CA ASP A 56 -14.80 3.33 1.74
C ASP A 56 -14.22 3.19 0.33
N ARG A 57 -14.51 4.11 -0.56
CA ARG A 57 -13.94 4.16 -1.90
C ARG A 57 -12.42 4.30 -1.88
N TRP A 58 -11.91 5.19 -1.03
CA TRP A 58 -10.46 5.39 -0.86
C TRP A 58 -9.79 4.10 -0.37
N ILE A 59 -10.37 3.42 0.62
CA ILE A 59 -9.87 2.15 1.15
C ILE A 59 -9.85 1.09 0.05
N LYS A 60 -10.94 0.92 -0.70
CA LYS A 60 -11.03 -0.05 -1.81
C LYS A 60 -9.91 0.18 -2.85
N LEU A 61 -9.71 1.42 -3.26
CA LEU A 61 -8.70 1.76 -4.26
C LEU A 61 -7.28 1.56 -3.75
N LYS A 62 -7.01 1.93 -2.50
CA LYS A 62 -5.71 1.67 -1.86
C LYS A 62 -5.43 0.17 -1.75
N GLN A 63 -6.42 -0.62 -1.37
CA GLN A 63 -6.30 -2.08 -1.28
C GLN A 63 -6.02 -2.69 -2.65
N ALA A 64 -6.81 -2.36 -3.66
CA ALA A 64 -6.63 -2.86 -5.02
C ALA A 64 -5.22 -2.58 -5.57
N GLY A 65 -4.71 -1.37 -5.34
CA GLY A 65 -3.35 -1.01 -5.72
C GLY A 65 -2.28 -1.77 -4.94
N ALA A 66 -2.43 -1.86 -3.61
CA ALA A 66 -1.47 -2.54 -2.74
C ALA A 66 -1.39 -4.04 -3.01
N GLU A 67 -2.53 -4.72 -3.15
CA GLU A 67 -2.60 -6.14 -3.48
C GLU A 67 -1.92 -6.46 -4.82
N GLN A 68 -2.13 -5.60 -5.80
CA GLN A 68 -1.47 -5.75 -7.10
C GLN A 68 0.05 -5.53 -6.99
N ILE A 69 0.52 -4.57 -6.19
CA ILE A 69 1.95 -4.36 -5.94
C ILE A 69 2.57 -5.61 -5.30
N VAL A 70 1.92 -6.19 -4.30
CA VAL A 70 2.35 -7.44 -3.64
C VAL A 70 2.38 -8.59 -4.65
N ALA A 71 1.32 -8.77 -5.42
CA ALA A 71 1.20 -9.86 -6.39
C ALA A 71 2.32 -9.87 -7.45
N ILE A 72 2.82 -8.70 -7.82
CA ILE A 72 3.93 -8.58 -8.78
C ILE A 72 5.32 -8.49 -8.12
N GLY A 73 5.42 -8.68 -6.80
CA GLY A 73 6.67 -8.61 -6.05
C GLY A 73 7.28 -7.20 -6.01
N GLY A 74 6.45 -6.17 -5.95
CA GLY A 74 6.86 -4.79 -5.79
C GLY A 74 7.06 -4.39 -4.34
N THR A 75 7.82 -3.31 -4.10
CA THR A 75 7.94 -2.70 -2.77
C THR A 75 6.69 -1.92 -2.44
N ILE A 76 6.06 -2.24 -1.30
CA ILE A 76 4.75 -1.68 -0.94
C ILE A 76 4.82 -0.20 -0.53
N SER A 77 5.91 0.23 0.04
CA SER A 77 6.12 1.62 0.45
C SER A 77 7.51 2.10 0.07
N HIS A 78 7.55 3.20 -0.68
CA HIS A 78 8.78 3.84 -1.11
C HIS A 78 8.81 5.29 -0.62
N GLN A 79 9.77 5.63 0.24
CA GLN A 79 10.00 6.95 0.86
C GLN A 79 8.93 7.43 1.86
N HIS A 80 7.73 6.88 1.88
CA HIS A 80 6.61 7.38 2.68
C HIS A 80 6.45 6.68 4.04
N GLY A 81 7.24 5.64 4.30
CA GLY A 81 7.08 4.78 5.46
C GLY A 81 5.89 3.82 5.32
N VAL A 82 5.87 2.81 6.17
CA VAL A 82 4.84 1.75 6.14
C VAL A 82 3.54 2.23 6.79
N GLY A 83 3.64 2.87 7.95
CA GLY A 83 2.49 3.40 8.70
C GLY A 83 1.47 2.32 9.07
N GLN A 84 0.21 2.72 9.10
CA GLN A 84 -0.94 1.82 9.28
C GLN A 84 -1.41 1.21 7.97
N ASP A 85 -1.38 2.00 6.90
CA ASP A 85 -1.98 1.65 5.61
C ASP A 85 -1.32 0.43 4.96
N HIS A 86 -0.02 0.28 5.14
CA HIS A 86 0.79 -0.72 4.46
C HIS A 86 1.29 -1.84 5.37
N LYS A 87 1.12 -1.73 6.70
CA LYS A 87 1.68 -2.71 7.65
C LYS A 87 1.27 -4.16 7.37
N ARG A 88 0.02 -4.41 6.95
CA ARG A 88 -0.49 -5.74 6.63
C ARG A 88 0.20 -6.40 5.44
N TYR A 89 0.80 -5.61 4.57
CA TYR A 89 1.51 -6.09 3.38
C TYR A 89 3.01 -6.27 3.61
N LEU A 90 3.55 -5.77 4.72
CA LEU A 90 4.99 -5.78 4.99
C LEU A 90 5.57 -7.19 5.05
N LYS A 91 4.79 -8.14 5.56
CA LYS A 91 5.18 -9.55 5.64
C LYS A 91 5.46 -10.16 4.26
N SER A 92 4.70 -9.77 3.24
CA SER A 92 4.93 -10.25 1.86
C SER A 92 6.27 -9.79 1.28
N GLU A 93 6.80 -8.67 1.77
CA GLU A 93 8.08 -8.11 1.33
C GLU A 93 9.27 -8.59 2.18
N LYS A 94 9.09 -8.65 3.51
CA LYS A 94 10.16 -8.95 4.47
C LYS A 94 10.24 -10.41 4.90
N GLY A 95 9.19 -11.20 4.66
CA GLY A 95 9.07 -12.57 5.13
C GLY A 95 8.92 -12.68 6.65
N GLU A 96 8.69 -13.90 7.15
CA GLU A 96 8.51 -14.17 8.59
C GLU A 96 9.73 -13.73 9.41
N LEU A 97 10.92 -14.09 8.96
CA LEU A 97 12.16 -13.79 9.68
C LEU A 97 12.42 -12.27 9.72
N GLY A 98 12.13 -11.56 8.64
CA GLY A 98 12.26 -10.10 8.59
C GLY A 98 11.30 -9.41 9.55
N ILE A 99 10.05 -9.86 9.63
CA ILE A 99 9.07 -9.34 10.60
C ILE A 99 9.53 -9.63 12.03
N ALA A 100 9.97 -10.85 12.33
CA ALA A 100 10.48 -11.21 13.66
C ALA A 100 11.70 -10.36 14.06
N ALA A 101 12.63 -10.11 13.15
CA ALA A 101 13.79 -9.27 13.42
C ALA A 101 13.39 -7.81 13.73
N ILE A 102 12.44 -7.25 12.95
CA ILE A 102 11.92 -5.89 13.19
C ILE A 102 11.23 -5.83 14.55
N ASN A 103 10.40 -6.83 14.89
CA ASN A 103 9.70 -6.90 16.17
C ASN A 103 10.68 -6.91 17.35
N ASN A 104 11.69 -7.78 17.30
CA ASN A 104 12.71 -7.87 18.36
C ASN A 104 13.48 -6.55 18.54
N LEU A 105 13.76 -5.84 17.45
CA LEU A 105 14.38 -4.51 17.54
C LEU A 105 13.43 -3.49 18.20
N CYS A 106 12.15 -3.51 17.83
CA CYS A 106 11.16 -2.63 18.46
C CYS A 106 11.05 -2.91 19.96
N GLU A 107 10.96 -4.17 20.37
CA GLU A 107 10.90 -4.57 21.78
C GLU A 107 12.16 -4.19 22.56
N LEU A 108 13.33 -4.30 21.93
CA LEU A 108 14.61 -3.93 22.57
C LEU A 108 14.70 -2.43 22.85
N PHE A 109 14.29 -1.58 21.91
CA PHE A 109 14.42 -0.13 22.03
C PHE A 109 13.20 0.55 22.64
N ASP A 110 12.03 -0.09 22.61
CA ASP A 110 10.78 0.42 23.15
C ASP A 110 9.99 -0.69 23.87
N PRO A 111 10.53 -1.22 25.00
CA PRO A 111 9.90 -2.34 25.71
C PRO A 111 8.51 -2.02 26.28
N LYS A 112 8.12 -0.75 26.31
CA LYS A 112 6.79 -0.31 26.76
C LYS A 112 5.81 -0.04 25.62
N GLY A 113 6.24 -0.16 24.36
CA GLY A 113 5.41 0.07 23.18
C GLY A 113 4.85 1.50 23.07
N GLN A 114 5.62 2.50 23.52
CA GLN A 114 5.19 3.89 23.56
C GLN A 114 5.51 4.67 22.28
N MET A 115 6.49 4.19 21.51
CA MET A 115 6.95 4.86 20.28
C MET A 115 6.09 4.44 19.10
N ASN A 116 5.29 5.37 18.61
CA ASN A 116 4.50 5.21 17.39
C ASN A 116 3.62 3.92 17.37
N PRO A 117 2.78 3.69 18.39
CA PRO A 117 2.04 2.44 18.56
C PRO A 117 1.12 2.14 17.38
N GLY A 118 0.97 0.85 17.06
CA GLY A 118 0.08 0.36 16.00
C GLY A 118 0.55 0.63 14.57
N LYS A 119 1.77 1.11 14.39
CA LYS A 119 2.40 1.36 13.09
C LYS A 119 3.43 0.28 12.76
N LEU A 120 3.86 0.21 11.52
CA LEU A 120 4.94 -0.61 10.98
C LEU A 120 4.63 -2.12 10.96
N LEU A 121 4.47 -2.72 12.12
CA LEU A 121 4.24 -4.18 12.22
C LEU A 121 2.77 -4.53 12.06
N PRO A 122 2.46 -5.66 11.38
CA PRO A 122 1.12 -6.22 11.41
C PRO A 122 0.71 -6.49 12.87
N SER A 123 -0.50 -6.12 13.25
CA SER A 123 -1.10 -6.60 14.49
C SER A 123 -1.54 -8.06 14.28
N ASP A 124 -1.47 -8.87 15.34
CA ASP A 124 -1.96 -10.25 15.31
C ASP A 124 -3.49 -10.35 15.20
N GLU A 125 -4.16 -9.22 15.06
CA GLU A 125 -5.61 -9.18 14.81
C GLU A 125 -5.89 -9.46 13.31
N ASN A 126 -6.57 -10.57 13.08
CA ASN A 126 -7.13 -11.06 11.82
C ASN A 126 -7.99 -10.02 11.09
#